data_dce184f0a817aea71fcb8153a70349e1
#
_entry.id   dce184f0a817aea71fcb8153a70349e1
#
_cell.length_a   1.000
_cell.length_b   1.000
_cell.length_c   1.000
_cell.angle_alpha   90.00
_cell.angle_beta   90.00
_cell.angle_gamma   90.00
#
_symmetry.space_group_name_H-M   'P 1'
#
loop_
_entity.id
_entity.type
_entity.pdbx_description
1 polymer ?
#
loop_
_entity_poly.entity_id
_entity_poly.type
_entity_poly.pdbx_seq_one_letter_code
_entity_poly.pdbx_strand_id
1 'polypeptide(L)'
;NTVHYYFVAQEGYKLMNELGLSAYVMGARVAFDPEILIDKMRYQAETAGKNFLITDGHHCLEKSAIMEAVHSMMLQTVDDVLYLFPDWMKKPASFTRLRAKGGFLVSASYDGAQVTELKIQAGKAPVCKIRNPWPDREIEVTANGRTVPVTIYRDYCAFSVRENEVYHVVCK
;
A
#
# COMPACT_ATOMS: atom_id res chain seq x y z
N ASN A 1 2.85 -23.59 6.14
CA ASN A 1 2.88 -22.14 5.80
C ASN A 1 2.62 -21.23 7.01
N THR A 2 1.79 -21.60 7.97
CA THR A 2 1.51 -20.81 9.18
C THR A 2 2.73 -20.67 10.10
N VAL A 3 3.57 -21.69 10.18
CA VAL A 3 4.79 -21.68 11.02
C VAL A 3 5.84 -20.71 10.47
N HIS A 4 5.97 -20.62 9.14
CA HIS A 4 6.88 -19.67 8.49
C HIS A 4 6.43 -18.22 8.70
N TYR A 5 5.14 -17.98 8.69
CA TYR A 5 4.54 -16.66 8.95
C TYR A 5 4.78 -16.20 10.41
N TYR A 6 4.64 -17.12 11.37
CA TYR A 6 4.90 -16.85 12.80
C TYR A 6 6.38 -16.53 13.05
N PHE A 7 7.29 -17.23 12.39
CA PHE A 7 8.72 -17.02 12.53
C PHE A 7 9.14 -15.66 11.95
N VAL A 8 8.64 -15.31 10.78
CA VAL A 8 8.89 -14.00 10.15
C VAL A 8 8.30 -12.87 10.99
N ALA A 9 7.13 -13.04 11.59
CA ALA A 9 6.50 -12.05 12.46
C ALA A 9 7.27 -11.84 13.77
N GLN A 10 7.76 -12.89 14.42
CA GLN A 10 8.55 -12.80 15.65
C GLN A 10 9.94 -12.19 15.41
N GLU A 11 10.62 -12.61 14.35
CA GLU A 11 11.90 -12.03 13.95
C GLU A 11 11.72 -10.57 13.48
N GLY A 12 10.65 -10.25 12.79
CA GLY A 12 10.30 -8.89 12.44
C GLY A 12 10.10 -7.98 13.65
N TYR A 13 9.44 -8.48 14.70
CA TYR A 13 9.25 -7.74 15.95
C TYR A 13 10.58 -7.49 16.67
N LYS A 14 11.46 -8.48 16.70
CA LYS A 14 12.81 -8.37 17.26
C LYS A 14 13.66 -7.39 16.44
N LEU A 15 13.61 -7.49 15.12
CA LEU A 15 14.28 -6.59 14.19
C LEU A 15 13.81 -5.12 14.37
N MET A 16 12.51 -4.89 14.55
CA MET A 16 11.97 -3.55 14.78
C MET A 16 12.49 -2.91 16.07
N ASN A 17 12.77 -3.69 17.09
CA ASN A 17 13.37 -3.19 18.32
C ASN A 17 14.89 -2.92 18.20
N GLU A 18 15.58 -3.65 17.31
CA GLU A 18 17.04 -3.58 17.15
C GLU A 18 17.46 -2.65 16.00
N LEU A 19 16.69 -2.55 14.93
CA LEU A 19 17.05 -1.83 13.71
C LEU A 19 16.36 -0.47 13.53
N GLY A 20 15.57 -0.05 14.51
CA GLY A 20 14.87 1.22 14.44
C GLY A 20 13.83 1.30 13.31
N LEU A 21 13.60 2.50 12.79
CA LEU A 21 12.48 2.80 11.92
C LEU A 21 12.51 2.13 10.54
N SER A 22 13.67 1.70 10.05
CA SER A 22 13.79 0.93 8.80
C SER A 22 13.00 -0.38 8.85
N ALA A 23 12.87 -0.96 10.04
CA ALA A 23 12.13 -2.17 10.27
C ALA A 23 10.60 -1.99 10.11
N TYR A 24 10.07 -0.78 10.29
CA TYR A 24 8.65 -0.50 10.05
C TYR A 24 8.28 -0.66 8.57
N VAL A 25 9.16 -0.21 7.67
CA VAL A 25 8.97 -0.41 6.23
C VAL A 25 8.99 -1.89 5.88
N MET A 26 9.89 -2.64 6.47
CA MET A 26 9.96 -4.10 6.27
C MET A 26 8.71 -4.79 6.85
N GLY A 27 8.29 -4.41 8.05
CA GLY A 27 7.07 -4.92 8.67
C GLY A 27 5.84 -4.71 7.80
N ALA A 28 5.65 -3.49 7.28
CA ALA A 28 4.55 -3.16 6.39
C ALA A 28 4.57 -3.98 5.08
N ARG A 29 5.77 -4.30 4.56
CA ARG A 29 5.91 -5.07 3.32
C ARG A 29 5.72 -6.58 3.49
N VAL A 30 5.87 -7.10 4.69
CA VAL A 30 5.66 -8.54 5.01
C VAL A 30 4.32 -8.80 5.69
N ALA A 31 3.43 -7.81 5.70
CA ALA A 31 2.13 -7.87 6.37
C ALA A 31 2.26 -8.29 7.85
N PHE A 32 3.13 -7.57 8.58
CA PHE A 32 3.19 -7.66 10.04
C PHE A 32 1.91 -7.06 10.64
N ASP A 33 1.60 -7.36 11.90
CA ASP A 33 0.39 -6.84 12.55
C ASP A 33 0.28 -5.31 12.39
N PRO A 34 -0.69 -4.80 11.61
CA PRO A 34 -0.78 -3.38 11.28
C PRO A 34 -1.10 -2.49 12.48
N GLU A 35 -1.77 -3.01 13.51
CA GLU A 35 -2.09 -2.24 14.71
C GLU A 35 -0.83 -2.02 15.54
N ILE A 36 0.02 -3.04 15.68
CA ILE A 36 1.32 -2.90 16.34
C ILE A 36 2.22 -1.93 15.59
N LEU A 37 2.26 -1.99 14.26
CA LEU A 37 3.06 -1.07 13.46
C LEU A 37 2.63 0.38 13.66
N ILE A 38 1.33 0.66 13.59
CA ILE A 38 0.77 2.00 13.77
C ILE A 38 1.02 2.52 15.17
N ASP A 39 0.82 1.71 16.21
CA ASP A 39 1.04 2.14 17.58
C ASP A 39 2.50 2.48 17.87
N LYS A 40 3.44 1.68 17.35
CA LYS A 40 4.86 2.00 17.47
C LYS A 40 5.25 3.25 16.69
N MET A 41 4.75 3.44 15.47
CA MET A 41 4.99 4.66 14.69
C MET A 41 4.40 5.89 15.36
N ARG A 42 3.22 5.77 15.97
CA ARG A 42 2.60 6.84 16.75
C ARG A 42 3.46 7.21 17.96
N TYR A 43 3.90 6.22 18.74
CA TYR A 43 4.80 6.45 19.88
C TYR A 43 6.07 7.20 19.45
N GLN A 44 6.68 6.82 18.35
CA GLN A 44 7.86 7.50 17.80
C GLN A 44 7.55 8.95 17.39
N ALA A 45 6.39 9.18 16.77
CA ALA A 45 5.97 10.53 16.39
C ALA A 45 5.69 11.43 17.60
N GLU A 46 5.08 10.90 18.64
CA GLU A 46 4.74 11.61 19.88
C GLU A 46 5.97 11.92 20.73
N THR A 47 6.97 11.05 20.71
CA THR A 47 8.23 11.23 21.45
C THR A 47 9.30 12.00 20.67
N ALA A 48 9.04 12.32 19.41
CA ALA A 48 9.95 13.10 18.58
C ALA A 48 10.15 14.52 19.14
N GLY A 49 11.36 15.05 18.99
CA GLY A 49 11.68 16.44 19.34
C GLY A 49 10.89 17.46 18.50
N LYS A 50 10.92 18.74 18.90
CA LYS A 50 10.21 19.84 18.20
C LYS A 50 10.53 19.97 16.71
N ASN A 51 11.69 19.50 16.29
CA ASN A 51 12.11 19.44 14.90
C ASN A 51 11.72 18.12 14.23
N PHE A 52 10.89 17.30 14.88
CA PHE A 52 10.54 15.94 14.48
C PHE A 52 11.73 14.98 14.35
N LEU A 53 12.88 15.30 14.94
CA LEU A 53 13.97 14.34 15.07
C LEU A 53 13.65 13.36 16.20
N ILE A 54 13.81 12.08 15.93
CA ILE A 54 13.71 11.04 16.93
C ILE A 54 15.00 11.06 17.75
N THR A 55 14.87 10.90 19.05
CA THR A 55 15.86 11.28 20.07
C THR A 55 17.20 10.56 20.04
N ASP A 56 17.36 9.50 19.28
CA ASP A 56 18.60 8.71 19.25
C ASP A 56 19.65 9.22 18.25
N GLY A 57 19.49 10.43 17.78
CA GLY A 57 20.58 11.16 17.11
C GLY A 57 20.96 10.70 15.72
N HIS A 58 20.26 9.77 15.13
CA HIS A 58 20.61 9.20 13.84
C HIS A 58 19.61 9.55 12.74
N HIS A 59 19.79 10.70 12.12
CA HIS A 59 19.41 11.05 10.75
C HIS A 59 17.93 11.25 10.38
N CYS A 60 17.71 12.21 9.51
CA CYS A 60 16.46 12.55 8.79
C CYS A 60 15.79 11.37 8.04
N LEU A 61 16.48 10.26 7.88
CA LEU A 61 16.02 9.03 7.24
C LEU A 61 14.84 8.37 7.98
N GLU A 62 14.75 8.56 9.28
CA GLU A 62 13.74 7.92 10.12
C GLU A 62 12.33 8.43 9.86
N LYS A 63 12.16 9.72 9.56
CA LYS A 63 10.87 10.28 9.14
C LYS A 63 10.42 9.74 7.79
N SER A 64 11.36 9.60 6.86
CA SER A 64 11.10 9.00 5.56
C SER A 64 10.67 7.55 5.70
N ALA A 65 11.22 6.82 6.68
CA ALA A 65 10.84 5.44 6.96
C ALA A 65 9.39 5.30 7.47
N ILE A 66 8.93 6.20 8.35
CA ILE A 66 7.52 6.18 8.80
C ILE A 66 6.58 6.46 7.63
N MET A 67 6.87 7.47 6.81
CA MET A 67 6.04 7.78 5.64
C MET A 67 6.02 6.64 4.64
N GLU A 68 7.18 6.01 4.38
CA GLU A 68 7.28 4.86 3.49
C GLU A 68 6.57 3.63 4.07
N ALA A 69 6.61 3.40 5.39
CA ALA A 69 5.87 2.33 6.05
C ALA A 69 4.36 2.53 5.88
N VAL A 70 3.83 3.71 6.19
CA VAL A 70 2.41 4.04 6.00
C VAL A 70 2.01 3.91 4.54
N HIS A 71 2.83 4.41 3.61
CA HIS A 71 2.61 4.23 2.17
C HIS A 71 2.53 2.72 1.83
N SER A 72 3.49 1.93 2.29
CA SER A 72 3.53 0.49 2.03
C SER A 72 2.35 -0.27 2.65
N MET A 73 1.79 0.21 3.76
CA MET A 73 0.56 -0.37 4.34
C MET A 73 -0.67 -0.11 3.48
N MET A 74 -0.69 1.00 2.74
CA MET A 74 -1.84 1.42 1.91
C MET A 74 -1.71 1.01 0.44
N LEU A 75 -0.49 1.09 -0.11
CA LEU A 75 -0.24 0.83 -1.53
C LEU A 75 1.14 0.20 -1.72
N GLN A 76 1.18 -0.96 -2.32
CA GLN A 76 2.42 -1.63 -2.73
C GLN A 76 2.42 -1.95 -4.21
N THR A 77 3.61 -2.07 -4.78
CA THR A 77 3.81 -2.65 -6.12
C THR A 77 4.79 -3.81 -5.99
N VAL A 78 4.30 -5.02 -6.24
CA VAL A 78 5.10 -6.24 -6.22
C VAL A 78 4.96 -6.91 -7.59
N ASP A 79 6.07 -7.20 -8.27
CA ASP A 79 6.09 -7.77 -9.62
C ASP A 79 5.22 -7.01 -10.64
N ASP A 80 5.28 -5.67 -10.55
CA ASP A 80 4.47 -4.72 -11.33
C ASP A 80 2.95 -4.80 -11.08
N VAL A 81 2.50 -5.54 -10.08
CA VAL A 81 1.10 -5.61 -9.65
C VAL A 81 0.87 -4.64 -8.48
N LEU A 82 -0.18 -3.83 -8.58
CA LEU A 82 -0.62 -2.94 -7.53
C LEU A 82 -1.45 -3.69 -6.49
N TYR A 83 -1.11 -3.51 -5.22
CA TYR A 83 -1.83 -4.04 -4.06
C TYR A 83 -2.37 -2.87 -3.24
N LEU A 84 -3.68 -2.86 -3.03
CA LEU A 84 -4.37 -1.81 -2.27
C LEU A 84 -4.63 -2.30 -0.85
N PHE A 85 -4.25 -1.48 0.11
CA PHE A 85 -4.39 -1.75 1.55
C PHE A 85 -3.88 -3.15 1.98
N PRO A 86 -2.69 -3.57 1.48
CA PRO A 86 -2.21 -4.94 1.69
C PRO A 86 -1.95 -5.27 3.16
N ASP A 87 -1.68 -4.25 3.97
CA ASP A 87 -1.35 -4.38 5.39
C ASP A 87 -2.03 -3.28 6.22
N TRP A 88 -3.28 -2.94 5.88
CA TRP A 88 -4.01 -1.92 6.62
C TRP A 88 -4.95 -2.56 7.65
N MET A 89 -5.12 -1.88 8.78
CA MET A 89 -6.05 -2.29 9.83
C MET A 89 -7.51 -2.18 9.35
N LYS A 90 -8.43 -2.88 10.02
CA LYS A 90 -9.87 -2.84 9.71
C LYS A 90 -10.52 -1.53 10.16
N LYS A 91 -10.00 -0.40 9.64
CA LYS A 91 -10.50 0.95 9.91
C LYS A 91 -10.61 1.72 8.60
N PRO A 92 -11.59 2.61 8.47
CA PRO A 92 -11.70 3.46 7.29
C PRO A 92 -10.42 4.25 7.04
N ALA A 93 -10.02 4.31 5.77
CA ALA A 93 -8.87 5.07 5.32
C ALA A 93 -9.02 5.49 3.86
N SER A 94 -8.33 6.54 3.48
CA SER A 94 -8.24 6.94 2.09
C SER A 94 -6.89 7.57 1.80
N PHE A 95 -6.50 7.51 0.55
CA PHE A 95 -5.35 8.24 0.05
C PHE A 95 -5.62 8.80 -1.34
N THR A 96 -4.93 9.88 -1.67
CA THR A 96 -5.10 10.58 -2.95
C THR A 96 -3.75 10.71 -3.62
N ARG A 97 -3.66 10.22 -4.87
CA ARG A 97 -2.51 10.36 -5.76
C ARG A 97 -1.20 9.81 -5.18
N LEU A 98 -1.25 8.72 -4.42
CA LEU A 98 -0.02 8.01 -4.05
C LEU A 98 0.66 7.46 -5.32
N ARG A 99 1.98 7.64 -5.36
CA ARG A 99 2.78 7.19 -6.50
C ARG A 99 3.12 5.71 -6.38
N ALA A 100 2.88 4.98 -7.45
CA ALA A 100 3.26 3.59 -7.59
C ALA A 100 4.29 3.40 -8.72
N LYS A 101 4.93 2.22 -8.78
CA LYS A 101 5.85 1.85 -9.85
C LYS A 101 5.16 1.95 -11.22
N GLY A 102 5.90 2.33 -12.26
CA GLY A 102 5.35 2.60 -13.60
C GLY A 102 4.81 4.02 -13.76
N GLY A 103 4.92 4.85 -12.71
CA GLY A 103 4.49 6.25 -12.72
C GLY A 103 3.00 6.44 -12.44
N PHE A 104 2.30 5.40 -12.04
CA PHE A 104 0.89 5.49 -11.67
C PHE A 104 0.67 6.42 -10.47
N LEU A 105 -0.42 7.17 -10.50
CA LEU A 105 -0.93 7.91 -9.34
C LEU A 105 -2.27 7.30 -8.95
N VAL A 106 -2.29 6.67 -7.79
CA VAL A 106 -3.44 5.90 -7.30
C VAL A 106 -4.17 6.70 -6.23
N SER A 107 -5.48 6.70 -6.27
CA SER A 107 -6.36 7.21 -5.22
C SER A 107 -7.36 6.13 -4.87
N ALA A 108 -7.51 5.85 -3.59
CA ALA A 108 -8.43 4.80 -3.13
C ALA A 108 -9.04 5.16 -1.77
N SER A 109 -10.24 4.65 -1.53
CA SER A 109 -10.94 4.70 -0.25
C SER A 109 -11.26 3.28 0.22
N TYR A 110 -11.16 3.07 1.52
CA TYR A 110 -11.42 1.81 2.21
C TYR A 110 -12.33 2.09 3.40
N ASP A 111 -13.41 1.32 3.55
CA ASP A 111 -14.41 1.53 4.61
C ASP A 111 -14.12 0.77 5.92
N GLY A 112 -13.06 0.00 5.96
CA GLY A 112 -12.69 -0.90 7.06
C GLY A 112 -12.94 -2.37 6.75
N ALA A 113 -13.63 -2.67 5.63
CA ALA A 113 -13.91 -4.02 5.16
C ALA A 113 -13.50 -4.23 3.70
N GLN A 114 -13.72 -3.24 2.84
CA GLN A 114 -13.43 -3.32 1.41
C GLN A 114 -13.06 -1.96 0.82
N VAL A 115 -12.43 -1.99 -0.34
CA VAL A 115 -12.20 -0.79 -1.16
C VAL A 115 -13.54 -0.30 -1.71
N THR A 116 -13.84 0.99 -1.53
CA THR A 116 -15.10 1.61 -1.98
C THR A 116 -14.91 2.50 -3.19
N GLU A 117 -13.73 3.07 -3.36
CA GLU A 117 -13.36 3.88 -4.52
C GLU A 117 -11.94 3.54 -4.97
N LEU A 118 -11.74 3.50 -6.28
CA LEU A 118 -10.42 3.34 -6.87
C LEU A 118 -10.30 4.14 -8.18
N LYS A 119 -9.33 5.04 -8.20
CA LYS A 119 -8.95 5.83 -9.37
C LYS A 119 -7.46 5.69 -9.62
N ILE A 120 -7.08 5.43 -10.86
CA ILE A 120 -5.70 5.26 -11.28
C ILE A 120 -5.41 6.21 -12.44
N GLN A 121 -4.58 7.22 -12.23
CA GLN A 121 -4.02 8.00 -13.32
C GLN A 121 -2.80 7.26 -13.86
N ALA A 122 -2.80 6.96 -15.15
CA ALA A 122 -1.73 6.22 -15.79
C ALA A 122 -0.45 7.04 -15.91
N GLY A 123 0.67 6.38 -15.66
CA GLY A 123 2.01 6.89 -15.94
C GLY A 123 2.52 6.41 -17.30
N LYS A 124 3.82 6.16 -17.37
CA LYS A 124 4.50 5.72 -18.61
C LYS A 124 4.30 4.24 -18.94
N ALA A 125 3.93 3.41 -17.97
CA ALA A 125 3.70 2.00 -18.22
C ALA A 125 2.46 1.81 -19.11
N PRO A 126 2.52 0.94 -20.13
CA PRO A 126 1.41 0.77 -21.09
C PRO A 126 0.29 -0.14 -20.58
N VAL A 127 0.53 -0.84 -19.47
CA VAL A 127 -0.41 -1.78 -18.85
C VAL A 127 -0.44 -1.54 -17.35
N CYS A 128 -1.63 -1.45 -16.80
CA CYS A 128 -1.86 -1.47 -15.35
C CYS A 128 -2.21 -2.89 -14.93
N LYS A 129 -1.51 -3.40 -13.92
CA LYS A 129 -1.81 -4.67 -13.26
C LYS A 129 -2.23 -4.40 -11.84
N ILE A 130 -3.33 -4.98 -11.41
CA ILE A 130 -3.88 -4.78 -10.08
C ILE A 130 -4.34 -6.11 -9.48
N ARG A 131 -3.97 -6.41 -8.24
CA ARG A 131 -4.64 -7.46 -7.50
C ARG A 131 -6.09 -7.04 -7.27
N ASN A 132 -7.02 -7.92 -7.63
CA ASN A 132 -8.45 -7.61 -7.47
C ASN A 132 -8.74 -7.31 -5.99
N PRO A 133 -9.16 -6.06 -5.65
CA PRO A 133 -9.42 -5.69 -4.27
C PRO A 133 -10.78 -6.21 -3.76
N TRP A 134 -11.58 -6.82 -4.63
CA TRP A 134 -12.86 -7.45 -4.30
C TRP A 134 -12.80 -8.95 -4.63
N PRO A 135 -12.28 -9.79 -3.72
CA PRO A 135 -12.21 -11.24 -3.92
C PRO A 135 -13.57 -11.78 -4.37
N ASP A 136 -13.54 -12.72 -5.32
CA ASP A 136 -14.73 -13.40 -5.85
C ASP A 136 -15.72 -12.53 -6.64
N ARG A 137 -15.39 -11.27 -6.95
CA ARG A 137 -16.22 -10.37 -7.75
C ARG A 137 -15.45 -9.89 -8.99
N GLU A 138 -16.16 -9.64 -10.06
CA GLU A 138 -15.58 -9.06 -11.26
C GLU A 138 -15.30 -7.57 -11.09
N ILE A 139 -14.26 -7.09 -11.75
CA ILE A 139 -14.00 -5.66 -11.84
C ILE A 139 -14.45 -5.12 -13.19
N GLU A 140 -14.90 -3.87 -13.18
CA GLU A 140 -15.12 -3.07 -14.36
C GLU A 140 -14.17 -1.88 -14.33
N VAL A 141 -13.57 -1.59 -15.48
CA VAL A 141 -12.67 -0.45 -15.66
C VAL A 141 -13.27 0.49 -16.68
N THR A 142 -13.36 1.75 -16.35
CA THR A 142 -13.83 2.79 -17.28
C THR A 142 -12.84 3.94 -17.37
N ALA A 143 -12.73 4.51 -18.56
CA ALA A 143 -11.96 5.73 -18.83
C ALA A 143 -12.73 6.60 -19.82
N ASN A 144 -12.86 7.90 -19.55
CA ASN A 144 -13.60 8.85 -20.41
C ASN A 144 -15.02 8.36 -20.76
N GLY A 145 -15.71 7.71 -19.82
CA GLY A 145 -17.06 7.17 -20.03
C GLY A 145 -17.14 5.90 -20.90
N ARG A 146 -16.00 5.28 -21.22
CA ARG A 146 -15.93 4.03 -22.02
C ARG A 146 -15.39 2.89 -21.17
N THR A 147 -15.97 1.72 -21.32
CA THR A 147 -15.45 0.49 -20.71
C THR A 147 -14.12 0.09 -21.35
N VAL A 148 -13.15 -0.26 -20.51
CA VAL A 148 -11.84 -0.74 -20.92
C VAL A 148 -11.79 -2.25 -20.73
N PRO A 149 -11.35 -3.02 -21.75
CA PRO A 149 -11.21 -4.47 -21.63
C PRO A 149 -10.24 -4.86 -20.51
N VAL A 150 -10.63 -5.80 -19.68
CA VAL A 150 -9.83 -6.32 -18.56
C VAL A 150 -9.51 -7.79 -18.83
N THR A 151 -8.25 -8.14 -18.72
CA THR A 151 -7.79 -9.53 -18.74
C THR A 151 -7.61 -10.02 -17.31
N ILE A 152 -8.25 -11.12 -16.96
CA ILE A 152 -8.18 -11.73 -15.63
C ILE A 152 -7.13 -12.83 -15.66
N TYR A 153 -6.17 -12.74 -14.75
CA TYR A 153 -5.19 -13.76 -14.45
C TYR A 153 -5.50 -14.38 -13.07
N ARG A 154 -4.80 -15.45 -12.73
CA ARG A 154 -5.03 -16.13 -11.44
C ARG A 154 -4.93 -15.20 -10.24
N ASP A 155 -3.93 -14.33 -10.22
CA ASP A 155 -3.58 -13.54 -9.04
C ASP A 155 -3.77 -12.02 -9.23
N TYR A 156 -4.08 -11.57 -10.45
CA TYR A 156 -4.26 -10.16 -10.77
C TYR A 156 -5.13 -9.95 -12.00
N CYS A 157 -5.60 -8.73 -12.18
CA CYS A 157 -6.25 -8.26 -13.39
C CYS A 157 -5.34 -7.26 -14.10
N ALA A 158 -5.40 -7.22 -15.44
CA ALA A 158 -4.61 -6.30 -16.25
C ALA A 158 -5.46 -5.61 -17.32
N PHE A 159 -5.16 -4.35 -17.59
CA PHE A 159 -5.78 -3.57 -18.65
C PHE A 159 -4.79 -2.58 -19.27
N SER A 160 -4.97 -2.30 -20.55
CA SER A 160 -4.14 -1.34 -21.28
C SER A 160 -4.46 0.08 -20.84
N VAL A 161 -3.44 0.91 -20.72
CA VAL A 161 -3.58 2.30 -20.30
C VAL A 161 -2.84 3.25 -21.24
N ARG A 162 -3.28 4.50 -21.24
CA ARG A 162 -2.62 5.62 -21.94
C ARG A 162 -2.11 6.62 -20.92
N GLU A 163 -0.92 7.11 -21.14
CA GLU A 163 -0.27 8.09 -20.25
C GLU A 163 -1.20 9.26 -19.94
N ASN A 164 -1.24 9.68 -18.67
CA ASN A 164 -2.07 10.75 -18.12
C ASN A 164 -3.60 10.52 -18.12
N GLU A 165 -4.09 9.43 -18.67
CA GLU A 165 -5.52 9.09 -18.63
C GLU A 165 -5.91 8.56 -17.25
N VAL A 166 -7.15 8.87 -16.83
CA VAL A 166 -7.69 8.44 -15.53
C VAL A 166 -8.64 7.28 -15.72
N TYR A 167 -8.41 6.23 -14.97
CA TYR A 167 -9.20 5.00 -14.96
C TYR A 167 -9.95 4.88 -13.65
N HIS A 168 -11.25 4.64 -13.74
CA HIS A 168 -12.10 4.30 -12.60
C HIS A 168 -12.28 2.80 -12.58
N VAL A 169 -11.96 2.18 -11.46
CA VAL A 169 -12.08 0.75 -11.25
C VAL A 169 -13.16 0.51 -10.20
N VAL A 170 -14.16 -0.26 -10.55
CA VAL A 170 -15.28 -0.58 -9.68
C VAL A 170 -15.53 -2.08 -9.64
N CYS A 171 -16.21 -2.52 -8.63
CA CYS A 171 -16.72 -3.86 -8.48
C CYS A 171 -18.05 -3.97 -9.24
N LYS A 172 -18.23 -5.04 -10.02
CA LYS A 172 -19.52 -5.43 -10.59
C LYS A 172 -20.39 -6.16 -9.60
#